data_bafbce76900ee751b2eca199715ff70b
#
_entry.id   bafbce76900ee751b2eca199715ff70b
#
_cell.length_a   1.000
_cell.length_b   1.000
_cell.length_c   1.000
_cell.angle_alpha   90.00
_cell.angle_beta   90.00
_cell.angle_gamma   90.00
#
_symmetry.space_group_name_H-M   'P 1'
#
loop_
_entity.id
_entity.type
_entity.pdbx_description
1 polymer ?
#
loop_
_entity_poly.entity_id
_entity_poly.type
_entity_poly.pdbx_seq_one_letter_code
_entity_poly.pdbx_strand_id
1 'polypeptide(L)'
;MTMHTHTIEDIKEYYGSVLQGRADLKTSACCSTGDGLSPRVKQAMAEINDDVLNRFYGCGSPIPPLLEGCTVLDLGCGSGRDVFVASRLAGPCGNIIGVDMTDAQLDVARRNVPSQMKRFGYTRTNVEFL
;
A
#
# COMPACT_ATOMS: atom_id res chain seq x y z
N MET A 1 -12.68 20.48 28.50
CA MET A 1 -11.85 19.69 27.59
C MET A 1 -12.76 19.11 26.51
N THR A 2 -12.83 19.79 25.37
CA THR A 2 -13.65 19.34 24.23
C THR A 2 -12.94 18.20 23.54
N MET A 3 -13.44 16.97 23.65
CA MET A 3 -13.02 15.88 22.80
C MET A 3 -13.43 16.21 21.37
N HIS A 4 -12.48 16.56 20.51
CA HIS A 4 -12.72 16.60 19.08
C HIS A 4 -12.93 15.16 18.63
N THR A 5 -14.18 14.80 18.37
CA THR A 5 -14.52 13.56 17.67
C THR A 5 -14.07 13.77 16.22
N HIS A 6 -12.93 13.20 15.86
CA HIS A 6 -12.51 13.18 14.45
C HIS A 6 -13.55 12.38 13.66
N THR A 7 -14.12 13.02 12.65
CA THR A 7 -15.07 12.37 11.74
C THR A 7 -14.29 11.59 10.66
N ILE A 8 -15.00 10.73 9.93
CA ILE A 8 -14.40 10.03 8.78
C ILE A 8 -13.89 11.03 7.73
N GLU A 9 -14.60 12.16 7.57
CA GLU A 9 -14.20 13.24 6.68
C GLU A 9 -12.88 13.89 7.09
N ASP A 10 -12.68 14.16 8.37
CA ASP A 10 -11.41 14.71 8.90
C ASP A 10 -10.24 13.76 8.64
N ILE A 11 -10.47 12.46 8.80
CA ILE A 11 -9.48 11.42 8.53
C ILE A 11 -9.15 11.36 7.03
N LYS A 12 -10.16 11.39 6.17
CA LYS A 12 -9.98 11.42 4.71
C LYS A 12 -9.19 12.65 4.27
N GLU A 13 -9.53 13.83 4.82
CA GLU A 13 -8.81 15.06 4.51
C GLU A 13 -7.34 14.99 4.95
N TYR A 14 -7.09 14.46 6.14
CA TYR A 14 -5.73 14.30 6.66
C TYR A 14 -4.86 13.43 5.75
N TYR A 15 -5.33 12.23 5.39
CA TYR A 15 -4.59 11.31 4.53
C TYR A 15 -4.61 11.69 3.05
N GLY A 16 -5.64 12.42 2.60
CA GLY A 16 -5.80 12.79 1.19
C GLY A 16 -5.12 14.10 0.81
N SER A 17 -5.19 15.11 1.69
CA SER A 17 -4.79 16.49 1.36
C SER A 17 -3.65 17.00 2.22
N VAL A 18 -3.63 16.69 3.51
CA VAL A 18 -2.65 17.21 4.47
C VAL A 18 -1.33 16.46 4.36
N LEU A 19 -1.38 15.10 4.25
CA LEU A 19 -0.18 14.30 4.09
C LEU A 19 0.25 14.23 2.62
N GLN A 20 1.40 14.81 2.31
CA GLN A 20 2.02 14.73 0.98
C GLN A 20 3.19 13.74 0.96
N GLY A 21 3.73 13.39 2.13
CA GLY A 21 4.81 12.43 2.28
C GLY A 21 4.97 11.98 3.74
N ARG A 22 5.84 11.01 3.98
CA ARG A 22 6.09 10.46 5.33
C ARG A 22 6.57 11.50 6.34
N ALA A 23 7.26 12.55 5.86
CA ALA A 23 7.74 13.64 6.71
C ALA A 23 6.61 14.48 7.31
N ASP A 24 5.41 14.45 6.73
CA ASP A 24 4.26 15.24 7.18
C ASP A 24 3.46 14.53 8.30
N LEU A 25 3.81 13.29 8.65
CA LEU A 25 3.17 12.54 9.72
C LEU A 25 3.34 13.24 11.07
N LYS A 26 2.23 13.54 11.73
CA LYS A 26 2.21 14.16 13.07
C LYS A 26 2.45 13.17 14.21
N THR A 27 2.54 11.88 13.91
CA THR A 27 2.74 10.82 14.89
C THR A 27 3.98 10.00 14.56
N SER A 28 4.70 9.56 15.59
CA SER A 28 5.85 8.67 15.47
C SER A 28 5.45 7.19 15.32
N ALA A 29 4.17 6.91 15.07
CA ALA A 29 3.62 5.56 14.98
C ALA A 29 4.02 4.79 13.71
N CYS A 30 4.85 5.38 12.86
CA CYS A 30 5.37 4.69 11.69
C CYS A 30 6.50 3.74 12.10
N CYS A 31 6.18 2.47 12.25
CA CYS A 31 7.18 1.44 12.52
C CYS A 31 8.09 1.26 11.30
N SER A 32 9.26 1.84 11.37
CA SER A 32 10.33 1.67 10.37
C SER A 32 11.15 0.44 10.69
N THR A 33 10.58 -0.74 10.73
CA THR A 33 11.41 -1.90 11.05
C THR A 33 11.37 -2.92 9.93
N GLY A 34 12.40 -2.90 9.12
CA GLY A 34 12.75 -4.02 8.27
C GLY A 34 13.22 -5.24 9.07
N ASP A 35 13.27 -5.16 10.38
CA ASP A 35 13.63 -6.24 11.27
C ASP A 35 12.43 -7.17 11.45
N GLY A 36 12.58 -8.43 11.05
CA GLY A 36 11.52 -9.44 11.13
C GLY A 36 10.78 -9.75 9.82
N LEU A 37 10.96 -8.97 8.75
CA LEU A 37 10.40 -9.31 7.47
C LEU A 37 11.15 -10.47 6.80
N SER A 38 10.39 -11.39 6.17
CA SER A 38 11.02 -12.46 5.39
C SER A 38 11.84 -11.90 4.24
N PRO A 39 12.91 -12.60 3.80
CA PRO A 39 13.72 -12.17 2.64
C PRO A 39 12.89 -11.95 1.36
N ARG A 40 11.87 -12.76 1.14
CA ARG A 40 10.95 -12.64 -0.02
C ARG A 40 10.15 -11.34 0.02
N VAL A 41 9.64 -10.96 1.19
CA VAL A 41 8.91 -9.69 1.36
C VAL A 41 9.85 -8.50 1.17
N LYS A 42 11.06 -8.55 1.74
CA LYS A 42 12.08 -7.49 1.54
C LYS A 42 12.43 -7.32 0.06
N GLN A 43 12.61 -8.41 -0.67
CA GLN A 43 12.91 -8.38 -2.10
C GLN A 43 11.73 -7.79 -2.89
N ALA A 44 10.50 -8.21 -2.60
CA ALA A 44 9.31 -7.65 -3.25
C ALA A 44 9.16 -6.15 -2.98
N MET A 45 9.42 -5.70 -1.73
CA MET A 45 9.41 -4.27 -1.38
C MET A 45 10.44 -3.45 -2.16
N ALA A 46 11.61 -4.01 -2.42
CA ALA A 46 12.66 -3.33 -3.20
C ALA A 46 12.27 -3.09 -4.67
N GLU A 47 11.28 -3.79 -5.16
CA GLU A 47 10.74 -3.64 -6.52
C GLU A 47 9.57 -2.63 -6.61
N ILE A 48 9.11 -2.06 -5.50
CA ILE A 48 8.00 -1.11 -5.48
C ILE A 48 8.45 0.28 -5.91
N ASN A 49 7.60 0.97 -6.69
CA ASN A 49 7.87 2.33 -7.15
C ASN A 49 7.98 3.31 -5.98
N ASP A 50 8.93 4.24 -6.06
CA ASP A 50 9.20 5.23 -5.01
C ASP A 50 7.99 6.12 -4.70
N ASP A 51 7.18 6.48 -5.70
CA ASP A 51 5.95 7.27 -5.52
C ASP A 51 4.95 6.56 -4.58
N VAL A 52 4.87 5.23 -4.67
CA VAL A 52 4.06 4.41 -3.77
C VAL A 52 4.67 4.35 -2.37
N LEU A 53 5.99 4.09 -2.28
CA LEU A 53 6.69 3.97 -1.00
C LEU A 53 6.68 5.28 -0.20
N ASN A 54 6.84 6.42 -0.88
CA ASN A 54 6.88 7.73 -0.23
C ASN A 54 5.55 8.13 0.39
N ARG A 55 4.44 7.54 -0.05
CA ARG A 55 3.08 7.80 0.46
C ARG A 55 2.54 6.70 1.37
N PHE A 56 3.40 5.81 1.82
CA PHE A 56 3.03 4.79 2.80
C PHE A 56 3.09 5.34 4.21
N TYR A 57 1.96 5.29 4.93
CA TYR A 57 1.79 5.81 6.29
C TYR A 57 1.43 4.73 7.32
N GLY A 58 1.47 3.47 6.93
CA GLY A 58 1.10 2.34 7.78
C GLY A 58 2.22 1.85 8.70
N CYS A 59 1.87 0.95 9.60
CA CYS A 59 2.78 0.28 10.52
C CYS A 59 3.10 -1.14 10.06
N GLY A 60 4.37 -1.47 9.94
CA GLY A 60 4.83 -2.82 9.68
C GLY A 60 4.42 -3.39 8.33
N SER A 61 4.43 -4.70 8.24
CA SER A 61 3.94 -5.45 7.08
C SER A 61 3.17 -6.69 7.56
N PRO A 62 1.85 -6.74 7.35
CA PRO A 62 1.04 -7.89 7.72
C PRO A 62 1.12 -9.04 6.71
N ILE A 63 1.94 -8.90 5.66
CA ILE A 63 1.92 -9.77 4.50
C ILE A 63 2.58 -11.11 4.81
N PRO A 64 1.86 -12.25 4.69
CA PRO A 64 2.46 -13.56 4.80
C PRO A 64 3.37 -13.86 3.60
N PRO A 65 4.43 -14.66 3.79
CA PRO A 65 5.42 -14.88 2.73
C PRO A 65 4.97 -15.82 1.60
N LEU A 66 3.89 -16.58 1.80
CA LEU A 66 3.42 -17.61 0.88
C LEU A 66 2.02 -17.24 0.36
N LEU A 67 1.98 -16.59 -0.80
CA LEU A 67 0.76 -16.10 -1.43
C LEU A 67 0.57 -16.60 -2.88
N GLU A 68 1.40 -17.50 -3.35
CA GLU A 68 1.37 -17.96 -4.75
C GLU A 68 -0.04 -18.35 -5.19
N GLY A 69 -0.55 -17.69 -6.23
CA GLY A 69 -1.88 -17.91 -6.80
C GLY A 69 -3.07 -17.49 -5.94
N CYS A 70 -2.84 -16.88 -4.77
CA CYS A 70 -3.91 -16.46 -3.88
C CYS A 70 -4.70 -15.26 -4.40
N THR A 71 -5.97 -15.19 -3.96
CA THR A 71 -6.75 -13.95 -3.97
C THR A 71 -6.64 -13.28 -2.60
N VAL A 72 -6.23 -12.01 -2.58
CA VAL A 72 -5.98 -11.26 -1.35
C VAL A 72 -6.81 -9.97 -1.37
N LEU A 73 -7.42 -9.65 -0.25
CA LEU A 73 -8.11 -8.38 0.00
C LEU A 73 -7.32 -7.57 1.04
N ASP A 74 -6.95 -6.35 0.68
CA ASP A 74 -6.30 -5.38 1.57
C ASP A 74 -7.27 -4.25 1.88
N LEU A 75 -7.70 -4.13 3.13
CA LEU A 75 -8.58 -3.09 3.62
C LEU A 75 -7.76 -1.93 4.19
N GLY A 76 -7.99 -0.72 3.64
CA GLY A 76 -7.18 0.45 3.98
C GLY A 76 -5.84 0.44 3.25
N CYS A 77 -5.85 0.14 1.95
CA CYS A 77 -4.64 -0.09 1.16
C CYS A 77 -3.79 1.17 0.90
N GLY A 78 -4.33 2.37 1.11
CA GLY A 78 -3.64 3.63 0.85
C GLY A 78 -3.12 3.74 -0.57
N SER A 79 -1.86 4.10 -0.73
CA SER A 79 -1.18 4.20 -2.04
C SER A 79 -0.80 2.86 -2.67
N GLY A 80 -1.12 1.74 -2.01
CA GLY A 80 -1.02 0.41 -2.58
C GLY A 80 0.29 -0.33 -2.34
N ARG A 81 1.16 0.11 -1.42
CA ARG A 81 2.42 -0.59 -1.14
C ARG A 81 2.21 -2.08 -0.88
N ASP A 82 1.35 -2.42 0.06
CA ASP A 82 1.13 -3.82 0.44
C ASP A 82 0.38 -4.61 -0.64
N VAL A 83 -0.52 -3.96 -1.37
CA VAL A 83 -1.17 -4.55 -2.55
C VAL A 83 -0.14 -4.95 -3.61
N PHE A 84 0.80 -4.08 -3.94
CA PHE A 84 1.85 -4.38 -4.91
C PHE A 84 2.83 -5.45 -4.40
N VAL A 85 3.20 -5.41 -3.11
CA VAL A 85 4.02 -6.47 -2.51
C VAL A 85 3.29 -7.81 -2.58
N ALA A 86 2.01 -7.86 -2.20
CA ALA A 86 1.19 -9.08 -2.30
C ALA A 86 1.07 -9.55 -3.75
N SER A 87 0.89 -8.63 -4.71
CA SER A 87 0.89 -8.92 -6.14
C SER A 87 2.18 -9.64 -6.57
N ARG A 88 3.32 -9.14 -6.13
CA ARG A 88 4.62 -9.74 -6.46
C ARG A 88 4.78 -11.13 -5.87
N LEU A 89 4.32 -11.33 -4.63
CA LEU A 89 4.38 -12.63 -3.94
C LEU A 89 3.37 -13.65 -4.49
N ALA A 90 2.18 -13.19 -4.86
CA ALA A 90 1.14 -14.04 -5.45
C ALA A 90 1.46 -14.49 -6.87
N GLY A 91 2.25 -13.70 -7.57
CA GLY A 91 2.60 -13.97 -8.97
C GLY A 91 1.49 -13.56 -9.96
N PRO A 92 1.72 -13.75 -11.26
CA PRO A 92 0.80 -13.29 -12.31
C PRO A 92 -0.57 -14.00 -12.31
N CYS A 93 -0.68 -15.14 -11.64
CA CYS A 93 -1.93 -15.91 -11.49
C CYS A 93 -2.70 -15.54 -10.21
N GLY A 94 -2.15 -14.73 -9.33
CA GLY A 94 -2.85 -14.22 -8.16
C GLY A 94 -3.83 -13.10 -8.52
N ASN A 95 -4.63 -12.68 -7.54
CA ASN A 95 -5.54 -11.54 -7.67
C ASN A 95 -5.56 -10.75 -6.38
N ILE A 96 -5.18 -9.47 -6.43
CA ILE A 96 -5.07 -8.63 -5.24
C ILE A 96 -6.03 -7.46 -5.37
N ILE A 97 -6.86 -7.27 -4.37
CA ILE A 97 -7.86 -6.21 -4.31
C ILE A 97 -7.51 -5.28 -3.15
N GLY A 98 -7.21 -4.03 -3.45
CA GLY A 98 -7.00 -2.99 -2.46
C GLY A 98 -8.24 -2.09 -2.35
N VAL A 99 -8.67 -1.81 -1.12
CA VAL A 99 -9.79 -0.93 -0.83
C VAL A 99 -9.33 0.18 0.10
N ASP A 100 -9.67 1.42 -0.23
CA ASP A 100 -9.39 2.57 0.62
C ASP A 100 -10.51 3.62 0.51
N MET A 101 -10.75 4.35 1.59
CA MET A 101 -11.74 5.43 1.61
C MET A 101 -11.22 6.75 1.04
N THR A 102 -9.93 6.83 0.73
CA THR A 102 -9.25 8.06 0.33
C THR A 102 -8.93 8.05 -1.15
N ASP A 103 -9.71 8.76 -1.97
CA ASP A 103 -9.54 8.79 -3.43
C ASP A 103 -8.14 9.25 -3.85
N ALA A 104 -7.57 10.25 -3.17
CA ALA A 104 -6.23 10.73 -3.48
C ALA A 104 -5.14 9.65 -3.32
N GLN A 105 -5.29 8.74 -2.36
CA GLN A 105 -4.40 7.59 -2.19
C GLN A 105 -4.63 6.54 -3.28
N LEU A 106 -5.88 6.24 -3.59
CA LEU A 106 -6.24 5.31 -4.67
C LEU A 106 -5.75 5.80 -6.03
N ASP A 107 -5.77 7.11 -6.28
CA ASP A 107 -5.26 7.70 -7.51
C ASP A 107 -3.74 7.49 -7.66
N VAL A 108 -2.99 7.60 -6.57
CA VAL A 108 -1.56 7.25 -6.56
C VAL A 108 -1.37 5.78 -6.89
N ALA A 109 -2.12 4.90 -6.25
CA ALA A 109 -2.05 3.46 -6.50
C ALA A 109 -2.38 3.13 -7.97
N ARG A 110 -3.51 3.62 -8.46
CA ARG A 110 -3.99 3.35 -9.83
C ARG A 110 -3.03 3.83 -10.91
N ARG A 111 -2.46 5.04 -10.77
CA ARG A 111 -1.51 5.56 -11.78
C ARG A 111 -0.19 4.79 -11.81
N ASN A 112 0.17 4.11 -10.73
CA ASN A 112 1.39 3.29 -10.67
C ASN A 112 1.20 1.86 -11.22
N VAL A 113 -0.03 1.39 -11.43
CA VAL A 113 -0.29 0.03 -11.91
C VAL A 113 0.48 -0.32 -13.19
N PRO A 114 0.42 0.48 -14.28
CA PRO A 114 1.09 0.09 -15.52
C PRO A 114 2.60 -0.07 -15.37
N SER A 115 3.26 0.88 -14.70
CA SER A 115 4.71 0.85 -14.49
C SER A 115 5.12 -0.26 -13.53
N GLN A 116 4.32 -0.51 -12.50
CA GLN A 116 4.60 -1.56 -11.53
C GLN A 116 4.44 -2.96 -12.14
N MET A 117 3.39 -3.19 -12.94
CA MET A 117 3.21 -4.45 -13.66
C MET A 117 4.35 -4.71 -14.65
N LYS A 118 4.78 -3.67 -15.36
CA LYS A 118 5.95 -3.75 -16.25
C LYS A 118 7.21 -4.13 -15.47
N ARG A 119 7.43 -3.53 -14.32
CA ARG A 119 8.59 -3.81 -13.45
C ARG A 119 8.59 -5.25 -12.93
N PHE A 120 7.42 -5.82 -12.66
CA PHE A 120 7.26 -7.22 -12.28
C PHE A 120 7.38 -8.19 -13.47
N GLY A 121 7.33 -7.71 -14.70
CA GLY A 121 7.32 -8.53 -15.91
C GLY A 121 5.95 -9.18 -16.19
N TYR A 122 4.87 -8.59 -15.67
CA TYR A 122 3.52 -9.10 -15.87
C TYR A 122 2.90 -8.55 -17.16
N THR A 123 2.29 -9.42 -17.95
CA THR A 123 1.60 -9.08 -19.19
C THR A 123 0.18 -8.57 -18.98
N ARG A 124 -0.40 -8.89 -17.83
CA ARG A 124 -1.73 -8.43 -17.39
C ARG A 124 -1.65 -7.97 -15.95
N THR A 125 -2.51 -7.01 -15.59
CA THR A 125 -2.63 -6.60 -14.19
C THR A 125 -3.29 -7.71 -13.37
N ASN A 126 -2.78 -7.93 -12.17
CA ASN A 126 -3.37 -8.81 -11.16
C ASN A 126 -3.79 -8.02 -9.91
N VAL A 127 -3.88 -6.69 -10.01
CA VAL A 127 -4.33 -5.81 -8.94
C VAL A 127 -5.54 -4.98 -9.37
N GLU A 128 -6.41 -4.70 -8.39
CA GLU A 128 -7.56 -3.81 -8.53
C GLU A 128 -7.63 -2.90 -7.30
N PHE A 129 -8.00 -1.64 -7.51
CA PHE A 129 -8.15 -0.65 -6.44
C PHE A 129 -9.56 -0.06 -6.44
N LEU A 130 -10.28 -0.21 -5.31
CA LEU A 130 -11.68 0.17 -5.12
C LEU A 130 -11.86 1.20 -3.99
#